data_76c92d5037a1064735245ba88dc569b6
#
_entry.id   76c92d5037a1064735245ba88dc569b6
#
_cell.length_a   1.000
_cell.length_b   1.000
_cell.length_c   1.000
_cell.angle_alpha   90.00
_cell.angle_beta   90.00
_cell.angle_gamma   90.00
#
_symmetry.space_group_name_H-M   'P 1'
#
loop_
_entity.id
_entity.type
_entity.pdbx_description
1 polymer ?
#
loop_
_entity_poly.entity_id
_entity_poly.type
_entity_poly.pdbx_seq_one_letter_code
_entity_poly.pdbx_strand_id
1 'polypeptide(L)'
;ACRTETVSACEDTSSVVPPTLPIRPPVLCAGCPHRASFYAVKAAMKERKTIFCGDIGCYTLGNAMPLDMVDTCLCMGAGLGIAQGIGHIEPDTSCFAFVGDSTFFASAITGVINAVYNQANMTLIILDNSTTAMTGHQPHPGTGCTMMGELVQKINIESVLRGIGITTVETVNPLDHKAAVSCVKRTADLPGVKAIIFKSPCIAIDKPEAPLFVEEKSCISCKKCIRELGCPALAIQNGKVTIDSSLCTGC
;
A
#
# COMPACT_ATOMS: atom_id res chain seq x y z
N ALA A 1 8.85 46.25 16.92
CA ALA A 1 7.52 46.62 17.36
C ALA A 1 6.50 45.81 16.53
N CYS A 2 5.93 44.78 17.14
CA CYS A 2 4.89 43.96 16.52
C CYS A 2 3.56 44.77 16.64
N ARG A 3 2.97 45.15 15.53
CA ARG A 3 1.64 45.74 15.52
C ARG A 3 0.62 44.63 15.80
N THR A 4 -0.04 44.70 16.93
CA THR A 4 -1.24 43.95 17.22
C THR A 4 -2.41 44.63 16.48
N GLU A 5 -2.74 44.16 15.28
CA GLU A 5 -4.02 44.48 14.67
C GLU A 5 -5.09 43.67 15.43
N THR A 6 -6.01 44.37 16.02
CA THR A 6 -7.22 43.81 16.65
C THR A 6 -8.04 43.15 15.53
N VAL A 7 -8.07 41.85 15.50
CA VAL A 7 -9.01 41.08 14.66
C VAL A 7 -10.40 41.41 15.19
N SER A 8 -11.24 42.08 14.36
CA SER A 8 -12.64 42.32 14.66
C SER A 8 -13.32 40.98 14.96
N ALA A 9 -14.10 40.94 16.03
CA ALA A 9 -14.86 39.77 16.41
C ALA A 9 -15.68 39.27 15.19
N CYS A 10 -15.45 38.04 14.82
CA CYS A 10 -16.26 37.37 13.81
C CYS A 10 -17.70 37.32 14.31
N GLU A 11 -18.65 37.82 13.53
CA GLU A 11 -20.06 37.73 13.87
C GLU A 11 -20.42 36.28 14.19
N ASP A 12 -21.11 36.10 15.31
CA ASP A 12 -21.51 34.79 15.83
C ASP A 12 -22.46 34.08 14.85
N THR A 13 -21.94 33.21 14.03
CA THR A 13 -22.71 32.38 13.10
C THR A 13 -23.29 31.13 13.77
N SER A 14 -23.40 31.11 15.10
CA SER A 14 -23.83 29.96 15.92
C SER A 14 -25.25 29.45 15.65
N SER A 15 -26.03 30.13 14.80
CA SER A 15 -27.41 29.72 14.46
C SER A 15 -27.54 28.86 13.21
N VAL A 16 -26.45 28.65 12.44
CA VAL A 16 -26.50 27.81 11.23
C VAL A 16 -26.16 26.39 11.61
N VAL A 17 -27.14 25.53 11.75
CA VAL A 17 -26.92 24.09 11.87
C VAL A 17 -26.33 23.60 10.54
N PRO A 18 -25.08 23.11 10.52
CA PRO A 18 -24.49 22.62 9.27
C PRO A 18 -25.30 21.44 8.74
N PRO A 19 -25.47 21.32 7.41
CA PRO A 19 -26.15 20.19 6.83
C PRO A 19 -25.43 18.89 7.19
N THR A 20 -26.20 17.82 7.45
CA THR A 20 -25.64 16.49 7.67
C THR A 20 -24.92 16.04 6.40
N LEU A 21 -23.61 16.02 6.42
CA LEU A 21 -22.81 15.56 5.28
C LEU A 21 -22.67 14.02 5.30
N PRO A 22 -22.67 13.38 4.13
CA PRO A 22 -22.41 11.94 4.06
C PRO A 22 -21.00 11.60 4.53
N ILE A 23 -20.86 10.50 5.26
CA ILE A 23 -19.55 9.99 5.69
C ILE A 23 -18.76 9.56 4.44
N ARG A 24 -17.56 10.09 4.28
CA ARG A 24 -16.63 9.77 3.18
C ARG A 24 -15.30 9.30 3.76
N PRO A 25 -15.18 8.01 4.11
CA PRO A 25 -13.92 7.49 4.62
C PRO A 25 -12.83 7.59 3.54
N PRO A 26 -11.57 7.78 3.93
CA PRO A 26 -10.46 7.76 2.97
C PRO A 26 -10.33 6.37 2.34
N VAL A 27 -9.99 6.33 1.07
CA VAL A 27 -9.78 5.09 0.30
C VAL A 27 -8.51 5.19 -0.55
N LEU A 28 -7.93 4.05 -0.92
CA LEU A 28 -6.85 4.02 -1.90
C LEU A 28 -7.34 4.62 -3.22
N CYS A 29 -6.49 5.41 -3.88
CA CYS A 29 -6.82 6.06 -5.15
C CYS A 29 -7.23 5.05 -6.24
N ALA A 30 -7.94 5.51 -7.27
CA ALA A 30 -8.07 4.74 -8.50
C ALA A 30 -6.68 4.57 -9.15
N GLY A 31 -6.37 3.38 -9.66
CA GLY A 31 -5.05 3.07 -10.21
C GLY A 31 -3.92 2.92 -9.19
N CYS A 32 -4.20 2.99 -7.89
CA CYS A 32 -3.18 2.88 -6.85
C CYS A 32 -2.46 1.51 -6.90
N PRO A 33 -1.11 1.48 -7.02
CA PRO A 33 -0.36 0.21 -7.05
C PRO A 33 -0.47 -0.58 -5.75
N HIS A 34 -0.67 0.09 -4.61
CA HIS A 34 -0.88 -0.61 -3.33
C HIS A 34 -2.14 -1.47 -3.36
N ARG A 35 -3.21 -1.02 -4.05
CA ARG A 35 -4.43 -1.82 -4.23
C ARG A 35 -4.13 -3.12 -4.98
N ALA A 36 -3.37 -3.03 -6.06
CA ALA A 36 -2.97 -4.19 -6.85
C ALA A 36 -2.09 -5.16 -6.03
N SER A 37 -1.16 -4.62 -5.23
CA SER A 37 -0.30 -5.40 -4.33
C SER A 37 -1.12 -6.19 -3.30
N PHE A 38 -2.03 -5.54 -2.59
CA PHE A 38 -2.91 -6.19 -1.63
C PHE A 38 -3.80 -7.25 -2.29
N TYR A 39 -4.37 -6.92 -3.44
CA TYR A 39 -5.23 -7.85 -4.17
C TYR A 39 -4.46 -9.09 -4.62
N ALA A 40 -3.20 -8.93 -5.06
CA ALA A 40 -2.36 -10.07 -5.45
C ALA A 40 -2.01 -10.97 -4.25
N VAL A 41 -1.65 -10.39 -3.10
CA VAL A 41 -1.37 -11.15 -1.87
C VAL A 41 -2.64 -11.86 -1.39
N LYS A 42 -3.77 -11.17 -1.34
CA LYS A 42 -5.08 -11.75 -0.96
C LYS A 42 -5.44 -12.94 -1.84
N ALA A 43 -5.30 -12.80 -3.16
CA ALA A 43 -5.57 -13.87 -4.11
C ALA A 43 -4.61 -15.07 -3.96
N ALA A 44 -3.34 -14.79 -3.67
CA ALA A 44 -2.33 -15.83 -3.49
C ALA A 44 -2.54 -16.65 -2.22
N MET A 45 -3.01 -16.01 -1.14
CA MET A 45 -3.08 -16.58 0.21
C MET A 45 -4.49 -16.98 0.67
N LYS A 46 -5.48 -16.93 -0.22
CA LYS A 46 -6.92 -17.08 0.08
C LYS A 46 -7.30 -18.30 0.95
N GLU A 47 -6.54 -19.40 0.82
CA GLU A 47 -6.86 -20.68 1.50
C GLU A 47 -5.89 -21.00 2.64
N ARG A 48 -5.10 -20.02 3.06
CA ARG A 48 -4.06 -20.21 4.09
C ARG A 48 -4.37 -19.44 5.35
N LYS A 49 -3.96 -19.98 6.49
CA LYS A 49 -3.94 -19.23 7.74
C LYS A 49 -2.85 -18.16 7.62
N THR A 50 -3.24 -16.90 7.58
CA THR A 50 -2.35 -15.76 7.36
C THR A 50 -2.62 -14.66 8.36
N ILE A 51 -1.58 -13.84 8.61
CA ILE A 51 -1.72 -12.57 9.28
C ILE A 51 -0.97 -11.50 8.49
N PHE A 52 -1.59 -10.34 8.37
CA PHE A 52 -1.12 -9.20 7.61
C PHE A 52 -0.78 -8.04 8.56
N CYS A 53 0.49 -7.95 8.94
CA CYS A 53 0.98 -6.87 9.80
C CYS A 53 1.26 -5.65 8.95
N GLY A 54 0.44 -4.61 9.15
CA GLY A 54 0.53 -3.37 8.40
C GLY A 54 1.44 -2.33 9.04
N ASP A 55 1.48 -1.20 8.40
CA ASP A 55 2.31 -0.06 8.73
C ASP A 55 1.58 1.24 8.38
N ILE A 56 2.17 2.39 8.69
CA ILE A 56 1.56 3.71 8.48
C ILE A 56 2.02 4.33 7.17
N GLY A 57 1.06 4.61 6.30
CA GLY A 57 1.22 5.21 4.99
C GLY A 57 -0.09 5.12 4.21
N CYS A 58 -0.11 5.48 2.92
CA CYS A 58 -1.32 5.30 2.09
C CYS A 58 -1.82 3.85 2.14
N TYR A 59 -0.93 2.90 2.25
CA TYR A 59 -1.23 1.48 2.32
C TYR A 59 -1.88 1.03 3.65
N THR A 60 -1.91 1.86 4.70
CA THR A 60 -2.78 1.61 5.87
C THR A 60 -4.24 1.46 5.44
N LEU A 61 -4.64 2.17 4.37
CA LEU A 61 -5.99 2.08 3.81
C LEU A 61 -6.32 0.71 3.19
N GLY A 62 -5.36 -0.19 3.11
CA GLY A 62 -5.59 -1.60 2.78
C GLY A 62 -6.40 -2.36 3.84
N ASN A 63 -6.59 -1.79 5.05
CA ASN A 63 -7.46 -2.34 6.09
C ASN A 63 -8.95 -2.25 5.72
N ALA A 64 -9.31 -1.30 4.84
CA ALA A 64 -10.70 -1.09 4.47
C ALA A 64 -11.23 -2.18 3.53
N MET A 65 -12.50 -2.52 3.71
CA MET A 65 -13.20 -3.39 2.77
C MET A 65 -13.19 -2.82 1.34
N PRO A 66 -13.08 -3.64 0.32
CA PRO A 66 -13.09 -5.10 0.31
C PRO A 66 -11.71 -5.75 0.44
N LEU A 67 -10.64 -4.97 0.55
CA LEU A 67 -9.29 -5.54 0.64
C LEU A 67 -9.09 -6.29 1.96
N ASP A 68 -9.28 -5.63 3.09
CA ASP A 68 -9.15 -6.24 4.43
C ASP A 68 -7.80 -6.97 4.58
N MET A 69 -6.71 -6.25 4.34
CA MET A 69 -5.35 -6.78 4.22
C MET A 69 -4.38 -6.18 5.25
N VAL A 70 -4.91 -5.65 6.35
CA VAL A 70 -4.12 -5.10 7.46
C VAL A 70 -4.78 -5.47 8.77
N ASP A 71 -4.30 -6.54 9.42
CA ASP A 71 -4.81 -7.03 10.69
C ASP A 71 -4.27 -6.23 11.88
N THR A 72 -3.04 -5.72 11.77
CA THR A 72 -2.39 -4.94 12.82
C THR A 72 -1.75 -3.68 12.24
N CYS A 73 -1.87 -2.56 12.96
CA CYS A 73 -1.20 -1.31 12.61
C CYS A 73 -0.94 -0.52 13.90
N LEU A 74 0.34 -0.22 14.20
CA LEU A 74 0.73 0.49 15.43
C LEU A 74 1.48 1.79 15.12
N CYS A 75 2.71 1.68 14.61
CA CYS A 75 3.53 2.81 14.20
C CYS A 75 4.45 2.42 13.04
N MET A 76 5.11 3.42 12.42
CA MET A 76 5.99 3.19 11.27
C MET A 76 7.09 2.18 11.58
N GLY A 77 7.14 1.07 10.83
CA GLY A 77 8.09 -0.03 10.97
C GLY A 77 7.71 -1.12 11.98
N ALA A 78 6.70 -0.91 12.84
CA ALA A 78 6.32 -1.87 13.88
C ALA A 78 5.79 -3.20 13.34
N GLY A 79 5.18 -3.20 12.16
CA GLY A 79 4.62 -4.40 11.53
C GLY A 79 5.61 -5.55 11.39
N LEU A 80 6.90 -5.24 11.17
CA LEU A 80 7.95 -6.27 11.12
C LEU A 80 8.15 -6.96 12.47
N GLY A 81 8.21 -6.20 13.56
CA GLY A 81 8.36 -6.76 14.92
C GLY A 81 7.15 -7.61 15.32
N ILE A 82 5.94 -7.15 14.95
CA ILE A 82 4.69 -7.88 15.21
C ILE A 82 4.68 -9.20 14.44
N ALA A 83 4.99 -9.17 13.13
CA ALA A 83 5.04 -10.38 12.29
C ALA A 83 6.05 -11.41 12.81
N GLN A 84 7.23 -10.96 13.26
CA GLN A 84 8.25 -11.83 13.88
C GLN A 84 7.72 -12.50 15.15
N GLY A 85 7.16 -11.69 16.07
CA GLY A 85 6.63 -12.19 17.33
C GLY A 85 5.53 -13.24 17.13
N ILE A 86 4.60 -12.98 16.23
CA ILE A 86 3.53 -13.94 15.90
C ILE A 86 4.11 -15.19 15.26
N GLY A 87 5.03 -15.07 14.30
CA GLY A 87 5.64 -16.22 13.63
C GLY A 87 6.40 -17.16 14.57
N HIS A 88 6.95 -16.63 15.67
CA HIS A 88 7.59 -17.45 16.70
C HIS A 88 6.59 -18.22 17.58
N ILE A 89 5.41 -17.64 17.83
CA ILE A 89 4.40 -18.26 18.71
C ILE A 89 3.45 -19.15 17.89
N GLU A 90 3.18 -18.79 16.65
CA GLU A 90 2.27 -19.50 15.75
C GLU A 90 2.98 -19.92 14.45
N PRO A 91 3.84 -20.94 14.47
CA PRO A 91 4.66 -21.34 13.33
C PRO A 91 3.86 -21.80 12.11
N ASP A 92 2.62 -22.23 12.28
CA ASP A 92 1.72 -22.64 11.22
C ASP A 92 1.00 -21.46 10.53
N THR A 93 1.22 -20.24 11.01
CA THR A 93 0.63 -19.03 10.46
C THR A 93 1.62 -18.36 9.50
N SER A 94 1.19 -18.12 8.27
CA SER A 94 1.98 -17.35 7.29
C SER A 94 1.97 -15.86 7.67
N CYS A 95 3.08 -15.34 8.17
CA CYS A 95 3.20 -13.96 8.62
C CYS A 95 3.71 -13.07 7.49
N PHE A 96 2.96 -12.02 7.18
CA PHE A 96 3.33 -10.97 6.24
C PHE A 96 3.50 -9.64 6.98
N ALA A 97 4.56 -8.90 6.65
CA ALA A 97 4.73 -7.52 7.08
C ALA A 97 4.74 -6.61 5.85
N PHE A 98 3.83 -5.66 5.80
CA PHE A 98 3.78 -4.63 4.75
C PHE A 98 4.48 -3.37 5.21
N VAL A 99 5.33 -2.81 4.36
CA VAL A 99 6.04 -1.56 4.63
C VAL A 99 6.21 -0.76 3.33
N GLY A 100 6.04 0.56 3.40
CA GLY A 100 6.34 1.44 2.26
C GLY A 100 7.83 1.66 2.08
N ASP A 101 8.24 2.08 0.87
CA ASP A 101 9.61 2.41 0.53
C ASP A 101 10.22 3.49 1.43
N SER A 102 9.49 4.54 1.71
CA SER A 102 9.93 5.60 2.64
C SER A 102 10.10 5.06 4.08
N THR A 103 9.12 4.32 4.60
CA THR A 103 9.21 3.72 5.93
C THR A 103 10.33 2.69 6.00
N PHE A 104 10.59 1.96 4.92
CA PHE A 104 11.73 1.03 4.86
C PHE A 104 13.02 1.73 5.26
N PHE A 105 13.33 2.87 4.65
CA PHE A 105 14.54 3.63 4.97
C PHE A 105 14.46 4.35 6.32
N ALA A 106 13.30 4.83 6.73
CA ALA A 106 13.15 5.64 7.94
C ALA A 106 13.23 4.82 9.24
N SER A 107 12.61 3.63 9.28
CA SER A 107 12.47 2.90 10.55
C SER A 107 12.44 1.37 10.41
N ALA A 108 12.20 0.82 9.23
CA ALA A 108 11.99 -0.62 9.09
C ALA A 108 13.30 -1.43 8.99
N ILE A 109 14.40 -0.86 8.52
CA ILE A 109 15.68 -1.56 8.32
C ILE A 109 16.13 -2.28 9.60
N THR A 110 16.02 -1.64 10.76
CA THR A 110 16.38 -2.24 12.06
C THR A 110 15.54 -3.47 12.37
N GLY A 111 14.24 -3.42 12.04
CA GLY A 111 13.35 -4.58 12.18
C GLY A 111 13.72 -5.73 11.23
N VAL A 112 14.18 -5.41 10.01
CA VAL A 112 14.66 -6.41 9.05
C VAL A 112 15.93 -7.09 9.57
N ILE A 113 16.89 -6.32 10.06
CA ILE A 113 18.13 -6.85 10.66
C ILE A 113 17.78 -7.79 11.84
N ASN A 114 16.86 -7.37 12.71
CA ASN A 114 16.39 -8.17 13.83
C ASN A 114 15.72 -9.47 13.36
N ALA A 115 14.91 -9.44 12.29
CA ALA A 115 14.26 -10.63 11.74
C ALA A 115 15.28 -11.64 11.22
N VAL A 116 16.29 -11.19 10.49
CA VAL A 116 17.37 -12.05 9.99
C VAL A 116 18.18 -12.63 11.14
N TYR A 117 18.58 -11.79 12.10
CA TYR A 117 19.36 -12.21 13.25
C TYR A 117 18.64 -13.30 14.08
N ASN A 118 17.34 -13.13 14.31
CA ASN A 118 16.53 -14.08 15.07
C ASN A 118 15.94 -15.22 14.22
N GLN A 119 16.36 -15.37 12.97
CA GLN A 119 15.90 -16.43 12.07
C GLN A 119 14.37 -16.53 11.96
N ALA A 120 13.71 -15.38 11.91
CA ALA A 120 12.26 -15.33 11.78
C ALA A 120 11.80 -15.99 10.47
N ASN A 121 10.60 -16.58 10.49
CA ASN A 121 9.96 -17.10 9.27
C ASN A 121 8.81 -16.18 8.88
N MET A 122 9.07 -15.22 7.98
CA MET A 122 8.10 -14.23 7.56
C MET A 122 8.35 -13.74 6.13
N THR A 123 7.31 -13.19 5.50
CA THR A 123 7.41 -12.54 4.21
C THR A 123 7.31 -11.03 4.39
N LEU A 124 8.37 -10.31 4.04
CA LEU A 124 8.39 -8.85 3.99
C LEU A 124 7.88 -8.40 2.63
N ILE A 125 6.85 -7.58 2.62
CA ILE A 125 6.32 -6.93 1.42
C ILE A 125 6.72 -5.46 1.45
N ILE A 126 7.54 -5.03 0.50
CA ILE A 126 7.89 -3.62 0.33
C ILE A 126 7.06 -3.04 -0.80
N LEU A 127 6.30 -2.00 -0.48
CA LEU A 127 5.43 -1.29 -1.41
C LEU A 127 6.20 -0.06 -1.93
N ASP A 128 7.00 -0.27 -3.00
CA ASP A 128 7.82 0.76 -3.64
C ASP A 128 7.00 1.52 -4.68
N ASN A 129 6.48 2.68 -4.28
CA ASN A 129 5.78 3.60 -5.18
C ASN A 129 6.60 4.83 -5.56
N SER A 130 7.90 4.84 -5.22
CA SER A 130 8.90 5.84 -5.57
C SER A 130 8.63 7.24 -4.99
N THR A 131 7.86 7.36 -3.91
CA THR A 131 7.59 8.65 -3.24
C THR A 131 6.97 8.46 -1.86
N THR A 132 7.17 9.43 -0.96
CA THR A 132 6.44 9.52 0.32
C THR A 132 5.10 10.22 0.07
N ALA A 133 4.12 9.49 -0.52
CA ALA A 133 2.91 10.10 -1.08
C ALA A 133 1.98 10.74 -0.05
N MET A 134 1.70 10.08 1.08
CA MET A 134 0.67 10.48 2.05
C MET A 134 0.87 11.88 2.60
N THR A 135 2.11 12.32 2.79
CA THR A 135 2.45 13.59 3.42
C THR A 135 2.88 14.68 2.43
N GLY A 136 2.73 14.46 1.14
CA GLY A 136 2.97 15.46 0.10
C GLY A 136 4.11 15.15 -0.87
N HIS A 137 4.36 13.87 -1.14
CA HIS A 137 5.32 13.41 -2.15
C HIS A 137 6.78 13.79 -1.86
N GLN A 138 7.18 13.73 -0.59
CA GLN A 138 8.57 14.01 -0.21
C GLN A 138 9.52 12.97 -0.79
N PRO A 139 10.77 13.37 -1.09
CA PRO A 139 11.82 12.44 -1.45
C PRO A 139 12.24 11.58 -0.25
N HIS A 140 12.78 10.40 -0.55
CA HIS A 140 13.42 9.49 0.40
C HIS A 140 14.64 8.86 -0.27
N PRO A 141 15.52 8.12 0.43
CA PRO A 141 16.78 7.63 -0.13
C PRO A 141 16.68 6.82 -1.43
N GLY A 142 15.53 6.19 -1.70
CA GLY A 142 15.26 5.46 -2.94
C GLY A 142 14.80 6.32 -4.12
N THR A 143 14.53 7.62 -3.94
CA THR A 143 14.00 8.48 -5.02
C THR A 143 15.07 9.07 -5.93
N GLY A 144 16.31 9.23 -5.43
CA GLY A 144 17.41 9.86 -6.16
C GLY A 144 17.38 11.38 -6.14
N CYS A 145 16.71 11.96 -5.16
CA CYS A 145 16.65 13.39 -4.91
C CYS A 145 16.76 13.65 -3.40
N THR A 146 17.58 14.62 -3.00
CA THR A 146 17.66 15.07 -1.61
C THR A 146 16.45 15.93 -1.24
N MET A 147 16.27 16.20 0.06
CA MET A 147 15.24 17.14 0.53
C MET A 147 15.43 18.56 0.01
N MET A 148 16.65 18.93 -0.37
CA MET A 148 16.97 20.25 -0.94
C MET A 148 16.86 20.28 -2.47
N GLY A 149 16.42 19.17 -3.11
CA GLY A 149 16.21 19.09 -4.55
C GLY A 149 17.44 18.68 -5.38
N GLU A 150 18.56 18.35 -4.75
CA GLU A 150 19.76 17.90 -5.45
C GLU A 150 19.59 16.46 -5.96
N LEU A 151 20.03 16.21 -7.20
CA LEU A 151 20.04 14.87 -7.76
C LEU A 151 21.21 14.07 -7.18
N VAL A 152 20.91 12.88 -6.66
CA VAL A 152 21.88 11.96 -6.06
C VAL A 152 21.62 10.53 -6.52
N GLN A 153 22.59 9.65 -6.28
CA GLN A 153 22.42 8.24 -6.55
C GLN A 153 21.34 7.64 -5.63
N LYS A 154 20.42 6.90 -6.22
CA LYS A 154 19.38 6.15 -5.46
C LYS A 154 20.01 5.04 -4.63
N ILE A 155 19.54 4.88 -3.39
CA ILE A 155 19.85 3.69 -2.62
C ILE A 155 18.88 2.59 -3.07
N ASN A 156 19.44 1.46 -3.50
CA ASN A 156 18.65 0.34 -4.00
C ASN A 156 18.18 -0.54 -2.84
N ILE A 157 16.87 -0.70 -2.69
CA ILE A 157 16.24 -1.49 -1.62
C ILE A 157 16.69 -2.95 -1.66
N GLU A 158 16.73 -3.56 -2.85
CA GLU A 158 17.16 -4.95 -3.01
C GLU A 158 18.61 -5.15 -2.55
N SER A 159 19.50 -4.24 -2.91
CA SER A 159 20.90 -4.29 -2.49
C SER A 159 21.04 -4.18 -0.97
N VAL A 160 20.24 -3.34 -0.31
CA VAL A 160 20.21 -3.23 1.15
C VAL A 160 19.72 -4.54 1.78
N LEU A 161 18.63 -5.11 1.28
CA LEU A 161 18.09 -6.38 1.79
C LEU A 161 19.09 -7.53 1.66
N ARG A 162 19.75 -7.64 0.51
CA ARG A 162 20.79 -8.64 0.28
C ARG A 162 22.01 -8.40 1.16
N GLY A 163 22.41 -7.14 1.37
CA GLY A 163 23.49 -6.76 2.29
C GLY A 163 23.19 -7.11 3.76
N ILE A 164 21.93 -7.11 4.17
CA ILE A 164 21.49 -7.57 5.51
C ILE A 164 21.54 -9.10 5.63
N GLY A 165 21.55 -9.84 4.50
CA GLY A 165 21.62 -11.30 4.48
C GLY A 165 20.34 -12.01 4.00
N ILE A 166 19.35 -11.27 3.47
CA ILE A 166 18.18 -11.92 2.86
C ILE A 166 18.57 -12.48 1.49
N THR A 167 18.51 -13.78 1.34
CA THR A 167 18.84 -14.48 0.08
C THR A 167 17.71 -14.43 -0.93
N THR A 168 16.47 -14.51 -0.46
CA THR A 168 15.27 -14.48 -1.33
C THR A 168 14.69 -13.09 -1.38
N VAL A 169 15.00 -12.36 -2.45
CA VAL A 169 14.44 -11.03 -2.73
C VAL A 169 13.92 -11.04 -4.16
N GLU A 170 12.63 -10.81 -4.32
CA GLU A 170 11.92 -10.78 -5.60
C GLU A 170 11.38 -9.36 -5.86
N THR A 171 11.50 -8.89 -7.08
CA THR A 171 10.90 -7.60 -7.50
C THR A 171 9.90 -7.85 -8.60
N VAL A 172 8.66 -7.37 -8.44
CA VAL A 172 7.58 -7.57 -9.40
C VAL A 172 6.68 -6.34 -9.50
N ASN A 173 6.15 -6.09 -10.71
CA ASN A 173 5.14 -5.06 -10.90
C ASN A 173 3.77 -5.60 -10.41
N PRO A 174 3.14 -4.97 -9.39
CA PRO A 174 1.85 -5.44 -8.87
C PRO A 174 0.69 -5.30 -9.88
N LEU A 175 0.83 -4.46 -10.91
CA LEU A 175 -0.17 -4.31 -11.96
C LEU A 175 -0.18 -5.51 -12.92
N ASP A 176 0.92 -6.27 -13.03
CA ASP A 176 0.87 -7.62 -13.61
C ASP A 176 0.36 -8.60 -12.55
N HIS A 177 -0.96 -8.69 -12.44
CA HIS A 177 -1.61 -9.49 -11.42
C HIS A 177 -1.20 -10.97 -11.44
N LYS A 178 -1.01 -11.56 -12.63
CA LYS A 178 -0.63 -12.98 -12.75
C LYS A 178 0.79 -13.22 -12.24
N ALA A 179 1.73 -12.38 -12.65
CA ALA A 179 3.11 -12.44 -12.18
C ALA A 179 3.20 -12.19 -10.67
N ALA A 180 2.46 -11.19 -10.16
CA ALA A 180 2.42 -10.85 -8.75
C ALA A 180 1.88 -11.99 -7.88
N VAL A 181 0.75 -12.59 -8.22
CA VAL A 181 0.17 -13.76 -7.51
C VAL A 181 1.13 -14.96 -7.54
N SER A 182 1.73 -15.24 -8.70
CA SER A 182 2.69 -16.34 -8.85
C SER A 182 3.95 -16.12 -8.00
N CYS A 183 4.45 -14.89 -7.98
CA CYS A 183 5.57 -14.47 -7.14
C CYS A 183 5.28 -14.69 -5.65
N VAL A 184 4.14 -14.22 -5.16
CA VAL A 184 3.73 -14.39 -3.75
C VAL A 184 3.63 -15.86 -3.38
N LYS A 185 2.93 -16.68 -4.18
CA LYS A 185 2.78 -18.12 -3.91
C LYS A 185 4.13 -18.81 -3.79
N ARG A 186 5.02 -18.59 -4.74
CA ARG A 186 6.35 -19.20 -4.76
C ARG A 186 7.20 -18.75 -3.57
N THR A 187 7.19 -17.45 -3.28
CA THR A 187 8.05 -16.88 -2.25
C THR A 187 7.56 -17.20 -0.84
N ALA A 188 6.25 -17.20 -0.59
CA ALA A 188 5.68 -17.46 0.73
C ALA A 188 5.99 -18.86 1.27
N ASP A 189 6.22 -19.83 0.39
CA ASP A 189 6.53 -21.23 0.76
C ASP A 189 8.00 -21.45 1.15
N LEU A 190 8.86 -20.47 0.91
CA LEU A 190 10.27 -20.57 1.25
C LEU A 190 10.49 -20.32 2.76
N PRO A 191 11.49 -20.99 3.37
CA PRO A 191 11.80 -20.79 4.78
C PRO A 191 12.54 -19.47 5.03
N GLY A 192 12.52 -19.02 6.29
CA GLY A 192 13.27 -17.86 6.76
C GLY A 192 12.63 -16.52 6.40
N VAL A 193 13.45 -15.47 6.43
CA VAL A 193 13.02 -14.12 6.00
C VAL A 193 13.17 -14.02 4.48
N LYS A 194 12.08 -13.67 3.82
CA LYS A 194 12.03 -13.46 2.39
C LYS A 194 11.34 -12.12 2.10
N ALA A 195 11.73 -11.46 1.02
CA ALA A 195 11.21 -10.16 0.65
C ALA A 195 10.65 -10.14 -0.77
N ILE A 196 9.51 -9.47 -0.93
CA ILE A 196 8.94 -9.15 -2.23
C ILE A 196 8.82 -7.63 -2.32
N ILE A 197 9.43 -7.05 -3.34
CA ILE A 197 9.33 -5.63 -3.65
C ILE A 197 8.27 -5.48 -4.74
N PHE A 198 7.10 -4.97 -4.37
CA PHE A 198 6.08 -4.54 -5.32
C PHE A 198 6.43 -3.15 -5.82
N LYS A 199 6.96 -3.07 -7.03
CA LYS A 199 7.48 -1.84 -7.61
C LYS A 199 6.58 -1.32 -8.72
N SER A 200 5.95 -0.17 -8.46
CA SER A 200 5.17 0.57 -9.44
C SER A 200 4.99 2.01 -8.95
N PRO A 201 5.19 3.03 -9.80
CA PRO A 201 5.13 4.42 -9.35
C PRO A 201 3.75 4.79 -8.82
N CYS A 202 3.71 5.75 -7.89
CA CYS A 202 2.45 6.35 -7.45
C CYS A 202 1.75 7.04 -8.62
N ILE A 203 0.45 6.86 -8.75
CA ILE A 203 -0.34 7.48 -9.83
C ILE A 203 -0.26 9.01 -9.85
N ALA A 204 0.11 9.64 -8.74
CA ALA A 204 0.26 11.10 -8.66
C ALA A 204 1.55 11.61 -9.32
N ILE A 205 2.53 10.73 -9.55
CA ILE A 205 3.81 11.06 -10.20
C ILE A 205 3.99 10.33 -11.53
N ASP A 206 3.01 9.54 -11.93
CA ASP A 206 3.01 8.80 -13.19
C ASP A 206 1.96 9.37 -14.15
N LYS A 207 2.12 9.05 -15.43
CA LYS A 207 1.15 9.47 -16.46
C LYS A 207 0.06 8.40 -16.56
N PRO A 208 -1.23 8.80 -16.42
CA PRO A 208 -2.33 7.87 -16.63
C PRO A 208 -2.37 7.39 -18.10
N GLU A 209 -2.73 6.14 -18.28
CA GLU A 209 -3.08 5.60 -19.59
C GLU A 209 -4.53 5.93 -19.96
N ALA A 210 -4.98 5.52 -21.14
CA ALA A 210 -6.35 5.71 -21.57
C ALA A 210 -7.32 4.97 -20.64
N PRO A 211 -8.41 5.61 -20.19
CA PRO A 211 -9.39 4.96 -19.34
C PRO A 211 -9.96 3.68 -19.96
N LEU A 212 -10.14 2.66 -19.13
CA LEU A 212 -10.82 1.43 -19.54
C LEU A 212 -12.33 1.61 -19.55
N PHE A 213 -13.03 0.72 -20.20
CA PHE A 213 -14.50 0.68 -20.26
C PHE A 213 -15.02 -0.74 -19.99
N VAL A 214 -16.27 -0.83 -19.59
CA VAL A 214 -16.95 -2.12 -19.42
C VAL A 214 -17.56 -2.54 -20.74
N GLU A 215 -17.19 -3.68 -21.27
CA GLU A 215 -17.82 -4.28 -22.43
C GLU A 215 -19.22 -4.80 -22.03
N GLU A 216 -20.26 -4.07 -22.42
CA GLU A 216 -21.63 -4.35 -21.98
C GLU A 216 -22.12 -5.74 -22.36
N LYS A 217 -21.72 -6.27 -23.52
CA LYS A 217 -22.13 -7.59 -24.01
C LYS A 217 -21.50 -8.73 -23.19
N SER A 218 -20.31 -8.49 -22.65
CA SER A 218 -19.56 -9.47 -21.84
C SER A 218 -19.85 -9.34 -20.35
N CYS A 219 -20.42 -8.21 -19.90
CA CYS A 219 -20.68 -7.95 -18.50
C CYS A 219 -21.97 -8.65 -18.03
N ILE A 220 -21.84 -9.65 -17.17
CA ILE A 220 -22.95 -10.37 -16.55
C ILE A 220 -23.48 -9.67 -15.28
N SER A 221 -23.08 -8.47 -14.98
CA SER A 221 -23.49 -7.67 -13.81
C SER A 221 -23.31 -8.37 -12.45
N CYS A 222 -22.34 -9.28 -12.30
CA CYS A 222 -22.06 -10.01 -11.06
C CYS A 222 -21.44 -9.13 -9.96
N LYS A 223 -20.99 -7.91 -10.29
CA LYS A 223 -20.37 -6.93 -9.37
C LYS A 223 -19.11 -7.42 -8.66
N LYS A 224 -18.48 -8.50 -9.14
CA LYS A 224 -17.26 -9.06 -8.55
C LYS A 224 -16.12 -8.04 -8.52
N CYS A 225 -15.94 -7.28 -9.59
CA CYS A 225 -14.93 -6.21 -9.69
C CYS A 225 -15.07 -5.14 -8.57
N ILE A 226 -16.30 -4.80 -8.17
CA ILE A 226 -16.53 -3.86 -7.06
C ILE A 226 -16.28 -4.55 -5.72
N ARG A 227 -16.87 -5.75 -5.52
CA ARG A 227 -16.82 -6.45 -4.23
C ARG A 227 -15.42 -6.97 -3.85
N GLU A 228 -14.55 -7.23 -4.82
CA GLU A 228 -13.22 -7.77 -4.57
C GLU A 228 -12.12 -6.71 -4.66
N LEU A 229 -12.24 -5.77 -5.61
CA LEU A 229 -11.20 -4.77 -5.85
C LEU A 229 -11.47 -3.44 -5.15
N GLY A 230 -12.73 -2.99 -5.11
CA GLY A 230 -13.13 -1.73 -4.47
C GLY A 230 -12.47 -0.49 -5.07
N CYS A 231 -12.18 -0.48 -6.38
CA CYS A 231 -11.60 0.69 -7.04
C CYS A 231 -12.60 1.84 -7.09
N PRO A 232 -12.24 3.09 -6.72
CA PRO A 232 -13.14 4.24 -6.74
C PRO A 232 -13.64 4.61 -8.15
N ALA A 233 -12.93 4.21 -9.21
CA ALA A 233 -13.38 4.41 -10.59
C ALA A 233 -14.52 3.46 -10.99
N LEU A 234 -14.80 2.41 -10.21
CA LEU A 234 -15.89 1.47 -10.48
C LEU A 234 -17.17 1.92 -9.77
N ALA A 235 -18.25 2.09 -10.52
CA ALA A 235 -19.55 2.50 -10.01
C ALA A 235 -20.65 1.56 -10.50
N ILE A 236 -21.83 1.67 -9.88
CA ILE A 236 -23.05 1.02 -10.35
C ILE A 236 -24.02 2.11 -10.82
N GLN A 237 -24.36 2.07 -12.10
CA GLN A 237 -25.38 2.94 -12.69
C GLN A 237 -26.47 2.06 -13.33
N ASN A 238 -27.73 2.30 -12.97
CA ASN A 238 -28.87 1.54 -13.51
C ASN A 238 -28.70 0.01 -13.37
N GLY A 239 -28.12 -0.46 -12.25
CA GLY A 239 -27.88 -1.88 -11.99
C GLY A 239 -26.67 -2.50 -12.70
N LYS A 240 -26.03 -1.80 -13.62
CA LYS A 240 -24.83 -2.22 -14.35
C LYS A 240 -23.57 -1.61 -13.75
N VAL A 241 -22.44 -2.32 -13.90
CA VAL A 241 -21.13 -1.77 -13.54
C VAL A 241 -20.66 -0.83 -14.62
N THR A 242 -20.17 0.34 -14.22
CA THR A 242 -19.56 1.35 -15.10
C THR A 242 -18.20 1.74 -14.59
N ILE A 243 -17.38 2.31 -15.45
CA ILE A 243 -16.08 2.91 -15.11
C ILE A 243 -16.20 4.41 -15.29
N ASP A 244 -15.88 5.17 -14.24
CA ASP A 244 -15.76 6.61 -14.33
C ASP A 244 -14.45 6.97 -15.03
N SER A 245 -14.55 7.47 -16.25
CA SER A 245 -13.40 7.83 -17.08
C SER A 245 -12.60 9.01 -16.52
N SER A 246 -13.20 9.83 -15.66
CA SER A 246 -12.47 10.93 -15.00
C SER A 246 -11.55 10.47 -13.87
N LEU A 247 -11.81 9.29 -13.31
CA LEU A 247 -11.03 8.69 -12.24
C LEU A 247 -10.13 7.54 -12.73
N CYS A 248 -10.51 6.89 -13.82
CA CYS A 248 -9.79 5.71 -14.31
C CYS A 248 -8.44 6.10 -14.94
N THR A 249 -7.37 5.42 -14.49
CA THR A 249 -6.00 5.64 -14.98
C THR A 249 -5.51 4.59 -15.96
N GLY A 250 -6.38 3.67 -16.40
CA GLY A 250 -6.02 2.62 -17.37
C GLY A 250 -5.16 1.48 -16.80
N CYS A 251 -4.93 1.45 -15.48
CA CYS A 251 -4.09 0.41 -14.86
C CYS A 251 -4.58 -1.01 -15.23
#